data_a3b585a23b6cdae1b8a2e70399e538e4
#
_entry.id   a3b585a23b6cdae1b8a2e70399e538e4
#
_cell.length_a   1.000
_cell.length_b   1.000
_cell.length_c   1.000
_cell.angle_alpha   90.00
_cell.angle_beta   90.00
_cell.angle_gamma   90.00
#
_symmetry.space_group_name_H-M   'P 1'
#
loop_
_entity.id
_entity.type
_entity.pdbx_description
1 polymer ?
#
loop_
_entity_poly.entity_id
_entity_poly.type
_entity_poly.pdbx_seq_one_letter_code
_entity_poly.pdbx_strand_id
1 'polypeptide(L)'
;MIYWFTGQPGSGKTVLATKLKDFLQTEKWNWRKDVFLIDFPHHSQLGEAQIISTFLFKNNCDVVVAMTDISKKHREEFKSLIDDNIIEIYVHSNRKKSKDLPKIDGYEAPTENFFDLDTTSDNSTQSFTKLIHYLKESNKL
;
A
#
# COMPACT_ATOMS: atom_id res chain seq x y z
N MET A 1 -9.12 4.89 7.29
CA MET A 1 -8.18 3.76 7.09
C MET A 1 -7.06 4.18 6.16
N ILE A 2 -5.85 3.78 6.49
CA ILE A 2 -4.67 3.94 5.63
C ILE A 2 -4.30 2.57 5.06
N TYR A 3 -4.22 2.46 3.72
CA TYR A 3 -3.79 1.27 3.01
C TYR A 3 -2.41 1.53 2.43
N TRP A 4 -1.38 0.92 3.01
CA TRP A 4 0.02 1.22 2.71
C TRP A 4 0.66 0.09 1.90
N PHE A 5 0.84 0.33 0.59
CA PHE A 5 1.52 -0.61 -0.30
C PHE A 5 3.02 -0.38 -0.27
N THR A 6 3.78 -1.39 0.14
CA THR A 6 5.24 -1.39 0.16
C THR A 6 5.81 -2.51 -0.70
N GLY A 7 7.02 -2.36 -1.15
CA GLY A 7 7.71 -3.34 -2.00
C GLY A 7 8.72 -2.68 -2.93
N GLN A 8 9.46 -3.50 -3.63
CA GLN A 8 10.44 -3.05 -4.62
C GLN A 8 9.78 -2.36 -5.83
N PRO A 9 10.49 -1.49 -6.55
CA PRO A 9 9.99 -0.93 -7.81
C PRO A 9 9.62 -2.04 -8.80
N GLY A 10 8.53 -1.84 -9.54
CA GLY A 10 8.06 -2.83 -10.53
C GLY A 10 7.35 -4.04 -9.95
N SER A 11 7.03 -4.06 -8.67
CA SER A 11 6.27 -5.15 -8.05
C SER A 11 4.77 -5.10 -8.34
N GLY A 12 4.26 -3.97 -8.84
CA GLY A 12 2.83 -3.78 -9.13
C GLY A 12 2.08 -2.93 -8.12
N LYS A 13 2.77 -2.26 -7.19
CA LYS A 13 2.16 -1.43 -6.15
C LYS A 13 1.20 -0.37 -6.70
N THR A 14 1.66 0.42 -7.65
CA THR A 14 0.89 1.54 -8.21
C THR A 14 -0.40 1.05 -8.87
N VAL A 15 -0.34 -0.04 -9.63
CA VAL A 15 -1.51 -0.63 -10.28
C VAL A 15 -2.55 -1.08 -9.25
N LEU A 16 -2.11 -1.80 -8.22
CA LEU A 16 -2.99 -2.31 -7.17
C LEU A 16 -3.55 -1.19 -6.31
N ALA A 17 -2.72 -0.21 -5.98
CA ALA A 17 -3.14 0.96 -5.20
C ALA A 17 -4.21 1.77 -5.96
N THR A 18 -4.02 1.99 -7.26
CA THR A 18 -5.00 2.68 -8.11
C THR A 18 -6.32 1.90 -8.16
N LYS A 19 -6.26 0.59 -8.35
CA LYS A 19 -7.46 -0.26 -8.33
C LYS A 19 -8.20 -0.18 -6.99
N LEU A 20 -7.46 -0.18 -5.88
CA LEU A 20 -8.07 -0.07 -4.55
C LEU A 20 -8.72 1.30 -4.35
N LYS A 21 -8.04 2.38 -4.72
CA LYS A 21 -8.62 3.72 -4.67
C LYS A 21 -9.93 3.79 -5.44
N ASP A 22 -9.96 3.31 -6.68
CA ASP A 22 -11.15 3.32 -7.52
C ASP A 22 -12.27 2.47 -6.91
N PHE A 23 -11.94 1.30 -6.39
CA PHE A 23 -12.89 0.43 -5.70
C PHE A 23 -13.52 1.11 -4.48
N LEU A 24 -12.70 1.76 -3.66
CA LEU A 24 -13.20 2.44 -2.47
C LEU A 24 -14.12 3.62 -2.81
N GLN A 25 -13.85 4.31 -3.91
CA GLN A 25 -14.68 5.43 -4.36
C GLN A 25 -15.99 5.00 -5.00
N THR A 26 -16.00 3.90 -5.76
CA THR A 26 -17.15 3.53 -6.60
C THR A 26 -17.99 2.40 -6.03
N GLU A 27 -17.35 1.35 -5.53
CA GLU A 27 -18.04 0.12 -5.11
C GLU A 27 -18.56 0.16 -3.68
N LYS A 28 -17.89 0.92 -2.82
CA LYS A 28 -18.26 0.97 -1.41
C LYS A 28 -19.37 1.95 -1.06
N TRP A 29 -19.88 2.69 -2.01
CA TRP A 29 -20.98 3.63 -1.75
C TRP A 29 -20.71 4.54 -0.55
N ASN A 30 -19.46 4.78 -0.24
CA ASN A 30 -19.12 5.62 0.90
C ASN A 30 -18.90 7.06 0.43
N TRP A 31 -19.93 7.58 -0.24
CA TRP A 31 -19.96 8.97 -0.68
C TRP A 31 -19.74 9.98 0.47
N ARG A 32 -19.60 9.46 1.70
CA ARG A 32 -19.29 10.25 2.89
C ARG A 32 -17.80 10.36 3.19
N LYS A 33 -16.94 9.60 2.49
CA LYS A 33 -15.48 9.64 2.70
C LYS A 33 -14.78 9.88 1.39
N ASP A 34 -13.92 10.87 1.37
CA ASP A 34 -12.99 11.04 0.28
C ASP A 34 -11.87 10.01 0.35
N VAL A 35 -11.39 9.58 -0.82
CA VAL A 35 -10.29 8.63 -0.95
C VAL A 35 -9.15 9.29 -1.71
N PHE A 36 -7.97 9.29 -1.13
CA PHE A 36 -6.77 9.88 -1.73
C PHE A 36 -5.74 8.81 -2.03
N LEU A 37 -5.09 8.95 -3.18
CA LEU A 37 -3.94 8.14 -3.58
C LEU A 37 -2.68 8.97 -3.45
N ILE A 38 -1.70 8.45 -2.69
CA ILE A 38 -0.35 9.00 -2.59
C ILE A 38 0.58 8.01 -3.26
N ASP A 39 1.14 8.38 -4.40
CA ASP A 39 2.10 7.56 -5.15
C ASP A 39 3.40 8.36 -5.30
N PHE A 40 4.34 8.10 -4.39
CA PHE A 40 5.64 8.77 -4.38
C PHE A 40 6.71 7.87 -5.00
N PRO A 41 7.40 8.34 -6.05
CA PRO A 41 8.40 7.52 -6.75
C PRO A 41 9.70 7.33 -5.96
N HIS A 42 9.97 8.17 -4.96
CA HIS A 42 11.24 8.17 -4.23
C HIS A 42 11.04 7.79 -2.77
N HIS A 43 11.86 6.85 -2.29
CA HIS A 43 11.88 6.43 -0.88
C HIS A 43 12.24 7.55 0.09
N SER A 44 12.92 8.60 -0.37
CA SER A 44 13.24 9.78 0.46
C SER A 44 12.00 10.59 0.86
N GLN A 45 10.85 10.34 0.25
CA GLN A 45 9.59 11.02 0.53
C GLN A 45 8.72 10.33 1.60
N LEU A 46 9.31 9.39 2.35
CA LEU A 46 8.59 8.65 3.40
C LEU A 46 7.98 9.58 4.45
N GLY A 47 8.74 10.58 4.92
CA GLY A 47 8.26 11.53 5.93
C GLY A 47 7.04 12.32 5.45
N GLU A 48 7.08 12.83 4.23
CA GLU A 48 5.96 13.54 3.62
C GLU A 48 4.74 12.64 3.46
N ALA A 49 4.93 11.41 3.00
CA ALA A 49 3.84 10.45 2.84
C ALA A 49 3.17 10.16 4.19
N GLN A 50 3.93 10.00 5.25
CA GLN A 50 3.40 9.76 6.60
C GLN A 50 2.62 10.97 7.13
N ILE A 51 3.16 12.17 6.97
CA ILE A 51 2.50 13.41 7.41
C ILE A 51 1.18 13.62 6.67
N ILE A 52 1.19 13.52 5.34
CA ILE A 52 0.00 13.71 4.51
C ILE A 52 -1.06 12.65 4.83
N SER A 53 -0.65 11.39 4.94
CA SER A 53 -1.56 10.28 5.27
C SER A 53 -2.22 10.49 6.63
N THR A 54 -1.46 10.91 7.62
CA THR A 54 -1.97 11.18 8.97
C THR A 54 -2.98 12.32 8.96
N PHE A 55 -2.66 13.41 8.26
CA PHE A 55 -3.55 14.56 8.14
C PHE A 55 -4.88 14.16 7.50
N LEU A 56 -4.84 13.47 6.36
CA LEU A 56 -6.05 13.03 5.65
C LEU A 56 -6.88 12.05 6.49
N PHE A 57 -6.22 11.09 7.12
CA PHE A 57 -6.88 10.12 7.99
C PHE A 57 -7.60 10.81 9.16
N LYS A 58 -6.96 11.77 9.80
CA LYS A 58 -7.56 12.54 10.90
C LYS A 58 -8.73 13.41 10.45
N ASN A 59 -8.82 13.71 9.17
CA ASN A 59 -9.92 14.45 8.55
C ASN A 59 -10.95 13.52 7.88
N ASN A 60 -11.05 12.28 8.35
CA ASN A 60 -12.04 11.29 7.94
C ASN A 60 -11.93 10.87 6.46
N CYS A 61 -10.73 10.87 5.91
CA CYS A 61 -10.46 10.35 4.57
C CYS A 61 -9.88 8.95 4.63
N ASP A 62 -10.13 8.15 3.60
CA ASP A 62 -9.37 6.94 3.36
C ASP A 62 -8.15 7.28 2.50
N VAL A 63 -7.02 6.70 2.81
CA VAL A 63 -5.75 7.00 2.13
C VAL A 63 -5.12 5.72 1.61
N VAL A 64 -4.80 5.72 0.33
CA VAL A 64 -4.05 4.64 -0.31
C VAL A 64 -2.66 5.16 -0.63
N VAL A 65 -1.63 4.51 -0.12
CA VAL A 65 -0.23 4.91 -0.32
C VAL A 65 0.50 3.83 -1.10
N ALA A 66 1.25 4.23 -2.12
CA ALA A 66 2.14 3.33 -2.86
C ALA A 66 3.53 3.92 -2.89
N MET A 67 4.50 3.27 -2.27
CA MET A 67 5.89 3.72 -2.32
C MET A 67 6.88 2.60 -1.98
N THR A 68 8.13 2.79 -2.40
CA THR A 68 9.25 1.96 -1.98
C THR A 68 9.93 2.62 -0.79
N ASP A 69 9.41 2.37 0.40
CA ASP A 69 9.95 2.86 1.65
C ASP A 69 10.90 1.80 2.24
N ILE A 70 12.18 2.09 2.23
CA ILE A 70 13.22 1.09 2.52
C ILE A 70 13.31 0.67 4.00
N SER A 71 12.95 1.56 4.92
CA SER A 71 13.15 1.35 6.35
C SER A 71 11.97 0.65 7.02
N LYS A 72 12.16 -0.61 7.38
CA LYS A 72 11.18 -1.35 8.18
C LYS A 72 10.91 -0.68 9.52
N LYS A 73 11.95 -0.17 10.18
CA LYS A 73 11.82 0.53 11.47
C LYS A 73 10.85 1.71 11.37
N HIS A 74 11.00 2.55 10.36
CA HIS A 74 10.14 3.72 10.18
C HIS A 74 8.69 3.32 9.88
N ARG A 75 8.48 2.25 9.10
CA ARG A 75 7.13 1.73 8.84
C ARG A 75 6.49 1.19 10.11
N GLU A 76 7.24 0.43 10.91
CA GLU A 76 6.73 -0.12 12.18
C GLU A 76 6.38 0.98 13.19
N GLU A 77 7.21 2.01 13.30
CA GLU A 77 6.94 3.18 14.13
C GLU A 77 5.65 3.88 13.69
N PHE A 78 5.47 4.07 12.38
CA PHE A 78 4.26 4.69 11.84
C PHE A 78 3.02 3.84 12.09
N LYS A 79 3.10 2.53 11.87
CA LYS A 79 1.98 1.61 12.18
C LYS A 79 1.58 1.70 13.65
N SER A 80 2.54 1.80 14.55
CA SER A 80 2.25 1.95 15.98
C SER A 80 1.49 3.23 16.31
N LEU A 81 1.76 4.33 15.60
CA LEU A 81 1.06 5.60 15.79
C LEU A 81 -0.38 5.59 15.28
N ILE A 82 -0.63 4.87 14.21
CA ILE A 82 -1.96 4.80 13.56
C ILE A 82 -2.78 3.62 14.07
N ASP A 83 -2.10 2.62 14.63
CA ASP A 83 -2.69 1.43 15.25
C ASP A 83 -3.57 0.63 14.28
N ASP A 84 -4.77 0.23 14.70
CA ASP A 84 -5.65 -0.61 13.87
C ASP A 84 -6.19 0.06 12.61
N ASN A 85 -5.90 1.33 12.40
CA ASN A 85 -6.39 2.12 11.28
C ASN A 85 -5.43 2.14 10.07
N ILE A 86 -4.38 1.34 10.11
CA ILE A 86 -3.46 1.17 8.99
C ILE A 86 -3.29 -0.32 8.68
N ILE A 87 -3.19 -0.63 7.39
CA ILE A 87 -2.78 -1.96 6.93
C ILE A 87 -1.62 -1.84 5.96
N GLU A 88 -0.57 -2.57 6.24
CA GLU A 88 0.60 -2.69 5.36
C GLU A 88 0.39 -3.85 4.40
N ILE A 89 0.56 -3.58 3.11
CA ILE A 89 0.39 -4.55 2.03
C ILE A 89 1.74 -4.70 1.33
N TYR A 90 2.38 -5.84 1.51
CA TYR A 90 3.67 -6.11 0.90
C TYR A 90 3.48 -6.78 -0.47
N VAL A 91 3.81 -6.03 -1.52
CA VAL A 91 3.70 -6.50 -2.90
C VAL A 91 5.09 -6.91 -3.40
N HIS A 92 5.23 -8.15 -3.81
CA HIS A 92 6.51 -8.67 -4.29
C HIS A 92 6.32 -9.63 -5.46
N SER A 93 7.38 -9.80 -6.25
CA SER A 93 7.39 -10.66 -7.43
C SER A 93 8.78 -11.17 -7.71
N ASN A 94 8.88 -12.44 -8.11
CA ASN A 94 10.11 -13.07 -8.58
C ASN A 94 10.30 -12.93 -10.09
N ARG A 95 9.40 -12.22 -10.80
CA ARG A 95 9.56 -12.00 -12.24
C ARG A 95 10.83 -11.22 -12.53
N LYS A 96 11.45 -11.50 -13.68
CA LYS A 96 12.56 -10.68 -14.20
C LYS A 96 12.04 -9.27 -14.42
N LYS A 97 12.65 -8.31 -13.75
CA LYS A 97 12.32 -6.89 -13.92
C LYS A 97 12.93 -6.36 -15.20
N SER A 98 12.28 -5.36 -15.79
CA SER A 98 12.91 -4.60 -16.87
C SER A 98 14.16 -3.89 -16.34
N LYS A 99 15.11 -3.60 -17.23
CA LYS A 99 16.33 -2.84 -16.88
C LYS A 99 16.03 -1.45 -16.35
N ASP A 100 14.82 -0.93 -16.61
CA ASP A 100 14.40 0.43 -16.26
C ASP A 100 13.90 0.54 -14.81
N LEU A 101 13.70 -0.61 -14.13
CA LEU A 101 13.21 -0.64 -12.75
C LEU A 101 14.10 -1.55 -11.89
N PRO A 102 15.34 -1.14 -11.62
CA PRO A 102 16.27 -1.93 -10.81
C PRO A 102 15.77 -2.05 -9.38
N LYS A 103 16.14 -3.15 -8.71
CA LYS A 103 15.92 -3.29 -7.26
C LYS A 103 16.64 -2.18 -6.50
N ILE A 104 16.00 -1.67 -5.48
CA ILE A 104 16.64 -0.74 -4.54
C ILE A 104 17.36 -1.55 -3.47
N ASP A 105 18.66 -1.27 -3.31
CA ASP A 105 19.45 -1.89 -2.27
C ASP A 105 19.02 -1.37 -0.89
N GLY A 106 19.07 -2.25 0.11
CA GLY A 106 18.73 -1.90 1.48
C GLY A 106 17.23 -1.87 1.79
N TYR A 107 16.35 -2.21 0.83
CA TYR A 107 14.94 -2.38 1.14
C TYR A 107 14.74 -3.53 2.11
N GLU A 108 14.05 -3.25 3.20
CA GLU A 108 13.72 -4.21 4.24
C GLU A 108 12.25 -4.62 4.14
N ALA A 109 11.98 -5.89 3.78
CA ALA A 109 10.62 -6.43 3.73
C ALA A 109 9.98 -6.43 5.13
N PRO A 110 8.65 -6.27 5.22
CA PRO A 110 7.97 -6.39 6.50
C PRO A 110 8.05 -7.81 7.06
N THR A 111 7.98 -7.93 8.37
CA THR A 111 8.03 -9.22 9.09
C THR A 111 6.83 -9.44 10.00
N GLU A 112 6.08 -8.40 10.33
CA GLU A 112 4.96 -8.46 11.27
C GLU A 112 3.79 -7.60 10.78
N ASN A 113 2.58 -8.07 11.05
CA ASN A 113 1.33 -7.32 10.83
C ASN A 113 1.22 -6.71 9.43
N PHE A 114 1.30 -7.57 8.41
CA PHE A 114 1.16 -7.15 7.02
C PHE A 114 0.41 -8.21 6.21
N PHE A 115 -0.16 -7.81 5.10
CA PHE A 115 -0.70 -8.72 4.10
C PHE A 115 0.35 -9.00 3.03
N ASP A 116 0.67 -10.27 2.85
CA ASP A 116 1.64 -10.72 1.85
C ASP A 116 0.95 -10.93 0.50
N LEU A 117 1.39 -10.21 -0.51
CA LEU A 117 0.81 -10.28 -1.84
C LEU A 117 1.89 -10.59 -2.89
N ASP A 118 2.06 -11.87 -3.17
CA ASP A 118 2.97 -12.36 -4.22
C ASP A 118 2.27 -12.24 -5.58
N THR A 119 2.83 -11.43 -6.46
CA THR A 119 2.30 -11.20 -7.80
C THR A 119 3.04 -11.96 -8.89
N THR A 120 3.90 -12.92 -8.51
CA THR A 120 4.76 -13.66 -9.47
C THR A 120 3.96 -14.39 -10.55
N SER A 121 2.90 -15.08 -10.16
CA SER A 121 2.10 -15.95 -11.05
C SER A 121 0.74 -15.35 -11.41
N ASP A 122 0.37 -14.23 -10.80
CA ASP A 122 -0.95 -13.63 -10.97
C ASP A 122 -0.89 -12.39 -11.86
N ASN A 123 -1.96 -12.14 -12.61
CA ASN A 123 -2.17 -10.82 -13.22
C ASN A 123 -2.72 -9.85 -12.17
N SER A 124 -2.83 -8.57 -12.53
CA SER A 124 -3.29 -7.53 -11.59
C SER A 124 -4.73 -7.75 -11.09
N THR A 125 -5.59 -8.34 -11.93
CA THR A 125 -6.98 -8.65 -11.55
C THR A 125 -7.03 -9.75 -10.50
N GLN A 126 -6.25 -10.81 -10.67
CA GLN A 126 -6.16 -11.92 -9.71
C GLN A 126 -5.57 -11.44 -8.37
N SER A 127 -4.49 -10.66 -8.41
CA SER A 127 -3.87 -10.10 -7.21
C SER A 127 -4.83 -9.16 -6.48
N PHE A 128 -5.57 -8.34 -7.22
CA PHE A 128 -6.55 -7.43 -6.64
C PHE A 128 -7.71 -8.19 -5.97
N THR A 129 -8.18 -9.27 -6.59
CA THR A 129 -9.22 -10.13 -6.01
C THR A 129 -8.78 -10.71 -4.67
N LYS A 130 -7.54 -11.19 -4.58
CA LYS A 130 -6.97 -11.67 -3.32
C LYS A 130 -6.92 -10.59 -2.26
N LEU A 131 -6.50 -9.40 -2.64
CA LEU A 131 -6.45 -8.25 -1.73
C LEU A 131 -7.83 -7.89 -1.18
N ILE A 132 -8.83 -7.77 -2.04
CA ILE A 132 -10.19 -7.42 -1.61
C ILE A 132 -10.77 -8.50 -0.70
N HIS A 133 -10.54 -9.76 -1.02
CA HIS A 133 -10.97 -10.88 -0.15
C HIS A 133 -10.36 -10.74 1.26
N TYR A 134 -9.05 -10.52 1.33
CA TYR A 134 -8.36 -10.33 2.61
C TYR A 134 -8.92 -9.14 3.39
N LEU A 135 -9.10 -7.99 2.74
CA LEU A 135 -9.60 -6.79 3.39
C LEU A 135 -11.03 -6.98 3.93
N LYS A 136 -11.88 -7.72 3.22
CA LYS A 136 -13.23 -8.06 3.69
C LYS A 136 -13.19 -8.99 4.89
N GLU A 137 -12.41 -10.07 4.82
CA GLU A 137 -12.28 -11.05 5.91
C GLU A 137 -11.72 -10.43 7.19
N SER A 138 -10.86 -9.42 7.07
CA SER A 138 -10.23 -8.74 8.21
C SER A 138 -10.98 -7.49 8.68
N ASN A 139 -12.15 -7.19 8.13
CA ASN A 139 -12.94 -5.99 8.44
C ASN A 139 -12.16 -4.68 8.22
N LYS A 140 -11.35 -4.63 7.16
CA LYS A 140 -10.52 -3.46 6.84
C LYS A 140 -11.05 -2.65 5.65
N LEU A 141 -12.24 -2.99 5.17
CA LEU A 141 -12.91 -2.20 4.14
C LEU A 141 -13.92 -1.24 4.73
#